data_ba4f6765957033082f1052c93176d49e
#
_entry.id   ba4f6765957033082f1052c93176d49e
#
_cell.length_a   1.000
_cell.length_b   1.000
_cell.length_c   1.000
_cell.angle_alpha   90.00
_cell.angle_beta   90.00
_cell.angle_gamma   90.00
#
_symmetry.space_group_name_H-M   'P 1'
#
loop_
_entity.id
_entity.type
_entity.pdbx_description
1 polymer ?
#
loop_
_entity_poly.entity_id
_entity_poly.type
_entity_poly.pdbx_seq_one_letter_code
_entity_poly.pdbx_strand_id
1 'polypeptide(L)'
;MSKAIFGDVVRRANTKEDRHNTDKIYYVGGEHIESNEVLIENRGLIEGSTIGPMFYFGFKAGDVLFVSRNPHLRKAGMVTFDGICSEKTFVLETKDESVLLQRYLAFVMQSDHFWSYMEAHKSGSVNFFINWSTLEKYEFELPDISKQKSLSDILWAINDSKKAYRSLMKKTDELVCSQFRELILNNNHEVVANNVCAGTP
;
A
#
# COMPACT_ATOMS: atom_id res chain seq x y z
N MET A 1 6.09 11.29 -25.20
CA MET A 1 6.44 10.64 -23.94
C MET A 1 7.92 10.29 -24.00
N SER A 2 8.69 10.61 -22.97
CA SER A 2 10.10 10.21 -22.86
C SER A 2 10.19 8.92 -22.04
N LYS A 3 11.21 8.11 -22.27
CA LYS A 3 11.55 7.00 -21.37
C LYS A 3 12.34 7.56 -20.18
N ALA A 4 12.07 7.06 -19.00
CA ALA A 4 12.81 7.37 -17.78
C ALA A 4 13.28 6.08 -17.11
N ILE A 5 14.46 6.14 -16.52
CA ILE A 5 15.00 5.09 -15.66
C ILE A 5 14.56 5.42 -14.23
N PHE A 6 14.00 4.46 -13.52
CA PHE A 6 13.44 4.66 -12.18
C PHE A 6 14.43 5.32 -11.21
N GLY A 7 15.66 4.83 -11.16
CA GLY A 7 16.70 5.37 -10.30
C GLY A 7 17.14 6.80 -10.64
N ASP A 8 16.88 7.28 -11.85
CA ASP A 8 17.21 8.67 -12.23
C ASP A 8 16.20 9.67 -11.62
N VAL A 9 14.95 9.27 -11.45
CA VAL A 9 13.84 10.14 -11.02
C VAL A 9 13.30 9.82 -9.62
N VAL A 10 13.62 8.65 -9.06
CA VAL A 10 13.21 8.20 -7.72
C VAL A 10 14.44 7.90 -6.86
N ARG A 11 14.36 8.19 -5.58
CA ARG A 11 15.34 7.80 -4.59
C ARG A 11 14.73 6.92 -3.51
N ARG A 12 15.55 6.07 -2.92
CA ARG A 12 15.21 5.36 -1.69
C ARG A 12 15.59 6.25 -0.50
N ALA A 13 14.62 6.67 0.28
CA ALA A 13 14.88 7.32 1.56
C ALA A 13 15.43 6.30 2.57
N ASN A 14 16.45 6.69 3.32
CA ASN A 14 17.12 5.85 4.30
C ASN A 14 17.15 6.51 5.69
N THR A 15 16.12 7.28 6.01
CA THR A 15 15.97 7.88 7.35
C THR A 15 15.85 6.77 8.37
N LYS A 16 16.77 6.73 9.34
CA LYS A 16 16.75 5.73 10.41
C LYS A 16 16.06 6.31 11.63
N GLU A 17 15.21 5.49 12.23
CA GLU A 17 14.45 5.79 13.43
C GLU A 17 14.73 4.71 14.49
N ASP A 18 14.85 5.11 15.73
CA ASP A 18 14.88 4.17 16.84
C ASP A 18 13.45 3.92 17.33
N ARG A 19 12.92 2.73 17.10
CA ARG A 19 11.55 2.35 17.51
C ARG A 19 11.26 2.53 19.01
N HIS A 20 12.29 2.61 19.87
CA HIS A 20 12.17 2.82 21.31
C HIS A 20 12.26 4.29 21.70
N ASN A 21 12.72 5.14 20.79
CA ASN A 21 12.92 6.57 21.03
C ASN A 21 12.58 7.38 19.77
N THR A 22 11.34 7.29 19.32
CA THR A 22 10.81 8.00 18.14
C THR A 22 9.56 8.78 18.52
N ASP A 23 9.28 9.86 17.81
CA ASP A 23 8.02 10.61 17.87
C ASP A 23 6.92 9.97 17.01
N LYS A 24 7.24 8.95 16.24
CA LYS A 24 6.29 8.24 15.39
C LYS A 24 5.36 7.36 16.21
N ILE A 25 4.09 7.35 15.84
CA ILE A 25 3.05 6.57 16.53
C ILE A 25 2.81 5.24 15.84
N TYR A 26 3.00 5.19 14.50
CA TYR A 26 2.58 4.08 13.68
C TYR A 26 3.74 3.30 13.09
N TYR A 27 3.50 2.02 12.84
CA TYR A 27 4.39 1.23 11.99
C TYR A 27 3.61 0.56 10.85
N VAL A 28 4.32 0.27 9.75
CA VAL A 28 3.81 -0.48 8.61
C VAL A 28 4.70 -1.70 8.36
N GLY A 29 4.14 -2.89 8.54
CA GLY A 29 4.71 -4.15 8.10
C GLY A 29 4.10 -4.59 6.77
N GLY A 30 4.64 -5.65 6.17
CA GLY A 30 4.10 -6.20 4.92
C GLY A 30 2.65 -6.70 5.03
N GLU A 31 2.19 -7.02 6.23
CA GLU A 31 0.80 -7.40 6.54
C GLU A 31 -0.18 -6.23 6.41
N HIS A 32 0.29 -5.01 6.61
CA HIS A 32 -0.54 -3.80 6.50
C HIS A 32 -0.70 -3.29 5.07
N ILE A 33 0.12 -3.79 4.13
CA ILE A 33 0.07 -3.36 2.73
C ILE A 33 -0.73 -4.38 1.94
N GLU A 34 -1.89 -3.96 1.46
CA GLU A 34 -2.76 -4.79 0.65
C GLU A 34 -2.25 -4.89 -0.80
N SER A 35 -2.53 -6.02 -1.43
CA SER A 35 -2.15 -6.27 -2.82
C SER A 35 -2.96 -5.40 -3.78
N ASN A 36 -2.30 -4.78 -4.75
CA ASN A 36 -2.93 -3.93 -5.78
C ASN A 36 -3.71 -2.73 -5.23
N GLU A 37 -3.38 -2.25 -4.02
CA GLU A 37 -3.93 -1.02 -3.47
C GLU A 37 -2.90 0.11 -3.51
N VAL A 38 -3.30 1.24 -4.12
CA VAL A 38 -2.44 2.42 -4.29
C VAL A 38 -2.25 3.22 -3.00
N LEU A 39 -3.16 3.04 -2.03
CA LEU A 39 -3.14 3.73 -0.74
C LEU A 39 -3.00 2.72 0.39
N ILE A 40 -2.05 2.97 1.28
CA ILE A 40 -1.83 2.18 2.49
C ILE A 40 -2.55 2.88 3.64
N GLU A 41 -3.59 2.24 4.17
CA GLU A 41 -4.40 2.75 5.28
C GLU A 41 -4.19 1.95 6.57
N ASN A 42 -3.93 0.64 6.42
CA ASN A 42 -3.71 -0.24 7.56
C ASN A 42 -2.34 0.04 8.19
N ARG A 43 -2.30 0.05 9.51
CA ARG A 43 -1.12 0.36 10.30
C ARG A 43 -1.23 -0.23 11.70
N GLY A 44 -0.10 -0.51 12.33
CA GLY A 44 -0.04 -0.87 13.74
C GLY A 44 0.41 0.31 14.60
N LEU A 45 0.14 0.24 15.90
CA LEU A 45 0.70 1.17 16.88
C LEU A 45 2.06 0.65 17.33
N ILE A 46 3.07 1.54 17.42
CA ILE A 46 4.41 1.18 17.92
C ILE A 46 4.32 0.84 19.40
N GLU A 47 3.59 1.66 20.16
CA GLU A 47 3.38 1.45 21.59
C GLU A 47 2.65 0.13 21.85
N GLY A 48 3.17 -0.67 22.77
CA GLY A 48 2.61 -1.99 23.12
C GLY A 48 2.79 -3.07 22.05
N SER A 49 3.46 -2.77 20.92
CA SER A 49 3.71 -3.75 19.86
C SER A 49 4.90 -4.66 20.18
N THR A 50 4.93 -5.82 19.51
CA THR A 50 6.05 -6.77 19.55
C THR A 50 6.90 -6.71 18.27
N ILE A 51 6.92 -5.55 17.58
CA ILE A 51 7.71 -5.39 16.35
C ILE A 51 9.20 -5.64 16.60
N GLY A 52 9.82 -6.38 15.70
CA GLY A 52 11.20 -6.79 15.81
C GLY A 52 12.21 -5.65 15.53
N PRO A 53 13.52 -5.90 15.76
CA PRO A 53 14.59 -4.91 15.55
C PRO A 53 14.76 -4.48 14.09
N MET A 54 14.08 -5.12 13.15
CA MET A 54 14.13 -4.82 11.72
C MET A 54 13.26 -3.62 11.32
N PHE A 55 12.46 -3.05 12.24
CA PHE A 55 11.64 -1.86 12.01
C PHE A 55 12.41 -0.62 12.45
N TYR A 56 13.08 0.02 11.51
CA TYR A 56 13.93 1.19 11.77
C TYR A 56 14.01 2.19 10.61
N PHE A 57 13.24 2.03 9.54
CA PHE A 57 13.15 3.06 8.50
C PHE A 57 11.95 3.96 8.74
N GLY A 58 12.21 5.27 8.88
CA GLY A 58 11.18 6.29 8.96
C GLY A 58 10.59 6.61 7.60
N PHE A 59 9.30 6.86 7.55
CA PHE A 59 8.57 7.39 6.41
C PHE A 59 7.63 8.52 6.82
N LYS A 60 7.25 9.36 5.86
CA LYS A 60 6.33 10.49 6.03
C LYS A 60 5.07 10.32 5.18
N ALA A 61 4.03 11.04 5.56
CA ALA A 61 2.86 11.19 4.70
C ALA A 61 3.25 11.68 3.30
N GLY A 62 2.76 11.00 2.27
CA GLY A 62 3.11 11.23 0.87
C GLY A 62 4.19 10.31 0.33
N ASP A 63 4.96 9.63 1.16
CA ASP A 63 5.93 8.64 0.68
C ASP A 63 5.22 7.42 0.07
N VAL A 64 5.92 6.76 -0.87
CA VAL A 64 5.47 5.49 -1.44
C VAL A 64 6.28 4.35 -0.83
N LEU A 65 5.60 3.38 -0.25
CA LEU A 65 6.23 2.19 0.31
C LEU A 65 6.15 1.03 -0.68
N PHE A 66 7.25 0.29 -0.82
CA PHE A 66 7.35 -0.90 -1.67
C PHE A 66 7.91 -2.06 -0.85
N VAL A 67 7.15 -3.15 -0.72
CA VAL A 67 7.61 -4.37 -0.07
C VAL A 67 8.51 -5.14 -1.02
N SER A 68 9.79 -5.24 -0.68
CA SER A 68 10.78 -5.91 -1.54
C SER A 68 10.63 -7.43 -1.56
N ARG A 69 9.96 -8.03 -0.58
CA ARG A 69 9.73 -9.47 -0.48
C ARG A 69 8.46 -9.89 -1.23
N ASN A 70 8.53 -11.08 -1.86
CA ASN A 70 7.39 -11.70 -2.54
C ASN A 70 6.70 -10.76 -3.55
N PRO A 71 7.39 -10.31 -4.61
CA PRO A 71 6.87 -9.31 -5.55
C PRO A 71 5.57 -9.73 -6.22
N HIS A 72 5.26 -11.04 -6.30
CA HIS A 72 3.98 -11.54 -6.79
C HIS A 72 2.77 -11.07 -5.97
N LEU A 73 2.97 -10.65 -4.73
CA LEU A 73 1.92 -10.07 -3.89
C LEU A 73 1.58 -8.62 -4.25
N ARG A 74 2.35 -7.97 -5.12
CA ARG A 74 2.11 -6.61 -5.62
C ARG A 74 1.81 -5.59 -4.52
N LYS A 75 2.67 -5.57 -3.49
CA LYS A 75 2.50 -4.73 -2.31
C LYS A 75 3.32 -3.45 -2.41
N ALA A 76 2.68 -2.39 -2.89
CA ALA A 76 3.22 -1.03 -2.92
C ALA A 76 2.09 -0.02 -2.82
N GLY A 77 2.33 1.13 -2.22
CA GLY A 77 1.31 2.19 -2.14
C GLY A 77 1.82 3.43 -1.41
N MET A 78 1.06 4.50 -1.52
CA MET A 78 1.31 5.76 -0.84
C MET A 78 0.72 5.73 0.57
N VAL A 79 1.42 6.34 1.52
CA VAL A 79 0.94 6.54 2.91
C VAL A 79 0.46 7.98 3.10
N THR A 80 -0.51 8.17 4.00
CA THR A 80 -1.05 9.48 4.38
C THR A 80 -0.72 9.88 5.82
N PHE A 81 0.17 9.13 6.46
CA PHE A 81 0.59 9.31 7.84
C PHE A 81 2.09 9.03 7.97
N ASP A 82 2.68 9.50 9.04
CA ASP A 82 4.08 9.25 9.38
C ASP A 82 4.23 7.95 10.17
N GLY A 83 5.38 7.29 10.05
CA GLY A 83 5.63 6.07 10.78
C GLY A 83 7.00 5.45 10.52
N ILE A 84 7.15 4.21 10.98
CA ILE A 84 8.32 3.39 10.71
C ILE A 84 7.95 2.11 9.95
N CYS A 85 8.85 1.60 9.14
CA CYS A 85 8.67 0.34 8.44
C CYS A 85 9.90 -0.56 8.58
N SER A 86 9.75 -1.80 8.13
CA SER A 86 10.84 -2.78 8.20
C SER A 86 11.90 -2.54 7.12
N GLU A 87 13.09 -3.09 7.31
CA GLU A 87 14.18 -3.06 6.31
C GLU A 87 13.81 -3.69 4.95
N LYS A 88 12.77 -4.51 4.91
CA LYS A 88 12.27 -5.16 3.69
C LYS A 88 11.29 -4.29 2.91
N THR A 89 11.01 -3.10 3.42
CA THR A 89 10.17 -2.09 2.76
C THR A 89 11.05 -0.92 2.30
N PHE A 90 11.00 -0.59 1.02
CA PHE A 90 11.67 0.60 0.51
C PHE A 90 10.74 1.79 0.65
N VAL A 91 11.24 2.86 1.24
CA VAL A 91 10.59 4.17 1.27
C VAL A 91 11.06 4.94 0.05
N LEU A 92 10.12 5.33 -0.80
CA LEU A 92 10.41 5.90 -2.12
C LEU A 92 9.90 7.33 -2.22
N GLU A 93 10.80 8.20 -2.64
CA GLU A 93 10.53 9.62 -2.90
C GLU A 93 10.95 9.98 -4.32
N THR A 94 10.21 10.84 -4.97
CA THR A 94 10.66 11.46 -6.23
C THR A 94 11.82 12.40 -5.94
N LYS A 95 12.80 12.44 -6.83
CA LYS A 95 13.98 13.32 -6.68
C LYS A 95 13.63 14.78 -6.99
N ASP A 96 12.72 14.99 -7.93
CA ASP A 96 12.27 16.29 -8.41
C ASP A 96 10.82 16.19 -8.89
N GLU A 97 9.90 16.84 -8.19
CA GLU A 97 8.48 16.88 -8.56
C GLU A 97 8.19 17.68 -9.83
N SER A 98 9.15 18.47 -10.33
CA SER A 98 9.02 19.09 -11.65
C SER A 98 9.22 18.09 -12.80
N VAL A 99 9.77 16.91 -12.51
CA VAL A 99 10.01 15.81 -13.46
C VAL A 99 9.02 14.67 -13.25
N LEU A 100 8.85 14.21 -12.00
CA LEU A 100 7.94 13.13 -11.63
C LEU A 100 7.16 13.49 -10.37
N LEU A 101 5.84 13.62 -10.50
CA LEU A 101 4.97 13.86 -9.34
C LEU A 101 4.94 12.64 -8.40
N GLN A 102 5.11 12.88 -7.11
CA GLN A 102 5.03 11.83 -6.09
C GLN A 102 3.68 11.08 -6.14
N ARG A 103 2.59 11.80 -6.36
CA ARG A 103 1.24 11.21 -6.55
C ARG A 103 1.13 10.32 -7.78
N TYR A 104 1.90 10.62 -8.85
CA TYR A 104 1.92 9.82 -10.07
C TYR A 104 2.78 8.56 -9.90
N LEU A 105 3.89 8.66 -9.16
CA LEU A 105 4.75 7.52 -8.83
C LEU A 105 3.96 6.36 -8.23
N ALA A 106 3.01 6.62 -7.34
CA ALA A 106 2.17 5.60 -6.74
C ALA A 106 1.45 4.75 -7.80
N PHE A 107 0.97 5.35 -8.88
CA PHE A 107 0.30 4.64 -9.98
C PHE A 107 1.26 3.95 -10.95
N VAL A 108 2.45 4.52 -11.19
CA VAL A 108 3.50 3.84 -11.96
C VAL A 108 3.78 2.47 -11.35
N MET A 109 3.85 2.40 -10.02
CA MET A 109 4.11 1.16 -9.28
C MET A 109 2.89 0.21 -9.21
N GLN A 110 1.69 0.64 -9.59
CA GLN A 110 0.51 -0.24 -9.71
C GLN A 110 0.36 -0.83 -11.12
N SER A 111 1.17 -0.40 -12.08
CA SER A 111 1.04 -0.87 -13.46
C SER A 111 1.47 -2.33 -13.62
N ASP A 112 0.78 -3.06 -14.51
CA ASP A 112 1.17 -4.44 -14.84
C ASP A 112 2.57 -4.53 -15.44
N HIS A 113 3.01 -3.49 -16.16
CA HIS A 113 4.37 -3.41 -16.71
C HIS A 113 5.41 -3.37 -15.58
N PHE A 114 5.17 -2.58 -14.52
CA PHE A 114 6.03 -2.55 -13.34
C PHE A 114 6.13 -3.92 -12.66
N TRP A 115 5.01 -4.55 -12.36
CA TRP A 115 5.00 -5.82 -11.67
C TRP A 115 5.54 -6.98 -12.52
N SER A 116 5.32 -6.96 -13.84
CA SER A 116 5.92 -7.93 -14.76
C SER A 116 7.44 -7.81 -14.77
N TYR A 117 7.99 -6.59 -14.72
CA TYR A 117 9.43 -6.38 -14.59
C TYR A 117 9.96 -6.91 -13.26
N MET A 118 9.26 -6.64 -12.13
CA MET A 118 9.66 -7.13 -10.82
C MET A 118 9.67 -8.66 -10.77
N GLU A 119 8.65 -9.31 -11.33
CA GLU A 119 8.57 -10.77 -11.40
C GLU A 119 9.70 -11.38 -12.25
N ALA A 120 10.03 -10.76 -13.36
CA ALA A 120 11.10 -11.24 -14.26
C ALA A 120 12.50 -11.09 -13.66
N HIS A 121 12.71 -10.11 -12.75
CA HIS A 121 14.04 -9.77 -12.22
C HIS A 121 14.18 -10.03 -10.72
N LYS A 122 13.27 -10.81 -10.13
CA LYS A 122 13.36 -11.20 -8.72
C LYS A 122 14.56 -12.09 -8.44
N SER A 123 15.12 -11.95 -7.26
CA SER A 123 16.23 -12.77 -6.75
C SER A 123 15.73 -13.77 -5.72
N GLY A 124 16.51 -14.82 -5.46
CA GLY A 124 16.18 -15.87 -4.51
C GLY A 124 15.53 -17.09 -5.16
N SER A 125 15.42 -18.16 -4.40
CA SER A 125 14.85 -19.44 -4.88
C SER A 125 13.57 -19.85 -4.16
N VAL A 126 13.46 -19.56 -2.86
CA VAL A 126 12.27 -19.85 -2.03
C VAL A 126 11.63 -18.56 -1.55
N ASN A 127 12.44 -17.66 -1.04
CA ASN A 127 12.00 -16.34 -0.58
C ASN A 127 12.43 -15.29 -1.61
N PHE A 128 11.59 -15.05 -2.59
CA PHE A 128 11.86 -14.06 -3.63
C PHE A 128 11.90 -12.65 -3.08
N PHE A 129 12.80 -11.84 -3.64
CA PHE A 129 12.93 -10.44 -3.26
C PHE A 129 13.46 -9.59 -4.43
N ILE A 130 13.25 -8.30 -4.32
CA ILE A 130 13.78 -7.29 -5.23
C ILE A 130 14.85 -6.48 -4.49
N ASN A 131 16.02 -6.37 -5.10
CA ASN A 131 17.07 -5.46 -4.64
C ASN A 131 16.82 -4.04 -5.16
N TRP A 132 17.35 -3.04 -4.46
CA TRP A 132 17.34 -1.68 -4.96
C TRP A 132 18.01 -1.57 -6.34
N SER A 133 19.17 -2.22 -6.53
CA SER A 133 19.89 -2.27 -7.81
C SER A 133 19.10 -2.89 -8.97
N THR A 134 18.04 -3.62 -8.70
CA THR A 134 17.09 -4.11 -9.70
C THR A 134 15.99 -3.08 -9.95
N LEU A 135 15.42 -2.53 -8.87
CA LEU A 135 14.34 -1.55 -8.96
C LEU A 135 14.78 -0.27 -9.66
N GLU A 136 15.98 0.24 -9.36
CA GLU A 136 16.52 1.47 -9.96
C GLU A 136 16.73 1.39 -11.48
N LYS A 137 16.84 0.19 -12.05
CA LYS A 137 17.01 -0.04 -13.50
C LYS A 137 15.68 -0.18 -14.26
N TYR A 138 14.56 -0.14 -13.56
CA TYR A 138 13.26 -0.22 -14.21
C TYR A 138 13.05 0.98 -15.15
N GLU A 139 12.70 0.71 -16.39
CA GLU A 139 12.40 1.72 -17.41
C GLU A 139 10.89 1.84 -17.59
N PHE A 140 10.40 3.06 -17.67
CA PHE A 140 8.98 3.33 -17.93
C PHE A 140 8.77 4.58 -18.77
N GLU A 141 7.59 4.69 -19.37
CA GLU A 141 7.20 5.90 -20.09
C GLU A 141 6.83 7.01 -19.10
N LEU A 142 7.47 8.15 -19.23
CA LEU A 142 7.24 9.33 -18.41
C LEU A 142 6.54 10.41 -19.24
N PRO A 143 5.24 10.68 -18.98
CA PRO A 143 4.53 11.80 -19.57
C PRO A 143 5.08 13.14 -19.07
N ASP A 144 4.77 14.22 -19.76
CA ASP A 144 5.00 15.57 -19.23
C ASP A 144 4.18 15.83 -17.95
N ILE A 145 4.61 16.79 -17.15
CA ILE A 145 4.02 17.11 -15.84
C ILE A 145 2.53 17.42 -15.92
N SER A 146 2.10 18.13 -16.96
CA SER A 146 0.69 18.48 -17.17
C SER A 146 -0.16 17.21 -17.31
N LYS A 147 0.32 16.25 -18.10
CA LYS A 147 -0.34 14.96 -18.29
C LYS A 147 -0.28 14.08 -17.06
N GLN A 148 0.86 14.05 -16.34
CA GLN A 148 0.98 13.34 -15.05
C GLN A 148 -0.06 13.86 -14.05
N LYS A 149 -0.22 15.20 -13.96
CA LYS A 149 -1.21 15.82 -13.07
C LYS A 149 -2.63 15.39 -13.43
N SER A 150 -3.00 15.53 -14.70
CA SER A 150 -4.34 15.15 -15.16
C SER A 150 -4.64 13.66 -14.93
N LEU A 151 -3.67 12.78 -15.22
CA LEU A 151 -3.80 11.34 -14.98
C LEU A 151 -3.90 11.04 -13.48
N SER A 152 -3.08 11.66 -12.65
CA SER A 152 -3.14 11.50 -11.20
C SER A 152 -4.50 11.90 -10.65
N ASP A 153 -5.03 13.05 -11.04
CA ASP A 153 -6.31 13.54 -10.54
C ASP A 153 -7.46 12.58 -10.89
N ILE A 154 -7.48 12.04 -12.12
CA ILE A 154 -8.46 11.04 -12.53
C ILE A 154 -8.29 9.73 -11.75
N LEU A 155 -7.06 9.21 -11.66
CA LEU A 155 -6.79 7.93 -11.02
C LEU A 155 -7.06 7.97 -9.50
N TRP A 156 -6.74 9.08 -8.83
CA TRP A 156 -7.09 9.27 -7.43
C TRP A 156 -8.60 9.37 -7.22
N ALA A 157 -9.33 10.09 -8.09
CA ALA A 157 -10.80 10.15 -8.03
C ALA A 157 -11.45 8.76 -8.25
N ILE A 158 -10.88 7.94 -9.14
CA ILE A 158 -11.31 6.54 -9.32
C ILE A 158 -11.04 5.72 -8.04
N ASN A 159 -9.87 5.88 -7.43
CA ASN A 159 -9.54 5.20 -6.18
C ASN A 159 -10.51 5.58 -5.04
N ASP A 160 -10.82 6.87 -4.89
CA ASP A 160 -11.77 7.36 -3.89
C ASP A 160 -13.19 6.80 -4.14
N SER A 161 -13.61 6.74 -5.40
CA SER A 161 -14.90 6.12 -5.79
C SER A 161 -14.92 4.63 -5.44
N LYS A 162 -13.84 3.89 -5.75
CA LYS A 162 -13.66 2.48 -5.40
C LYS A 162 -13.80 2.26 -3.89
N LYS A 163 -13.19 3.11 -3.07
CA LYS A 163 -13.29 3.08 -1.61
C LYS A 163 -14.71 3.34 -1.13
N ALA A 164 -15.39 4.33 -1.68
CA ALA A 164 -16.76 4.65 -1.34
C ALA A 164 -17.70 3.49 -1.63
N TYR A 165 -17.56 2.84 -2.80
CA TYR A 165 -18.33 1.64 -3.14
C TYR A 165 -18.05 0.47 -2.21
N ARG A 166 -16.80 0.18 -1.87
CA ARG A 166 -16.46 -0.87 -0.89
C ARG A 166 -17.08 -0.61 0.48
N SER A 167 -17.01 0.64 0.94
CA SER A 167 -17.65 1.04 2.20
C SER A 167 -19.17 0.88 2.16
N LEU A 168 -19.80 1.23 1.04
CA LEU A 168 -21.24 1.06 0.85
C LEU A 168 -21.63 -0.42 0.87
N MET A 169 -20.91 -1.27 0.14
CA MET A 169 -21.15 -2.72 0.15
C MET A 169 -21.06 -3.29 1.57
N LYS A 170 -20.00 -2.96 2.31
CA LYS A 170 -19.83 -3.41 3.69
C LYS A 170 -21.01 -2.98 4.59
N LYS A 171 -21.43 -1.72 4.50
CA LYS A 171 -22.59 -1.22 5.27
C LYS A 171 -23.90 -1.90 4.87
N THR A 172 -24.06 -2.24 3.59
CA THR A 172 -25.23 -2.98 3.11
C THR A 172 -25.26 -4.39 3.68
N ASP A 173 -24.12 -5.09 3.69
CA ASP A 173 -24.01 -6.41 4.30
C ASP A 173 -24.30 -6.38 5.80
N GLU A 174 -23.75 -5.38 6.51
CA GLU A 174 -24.03 -5.15 7.95
C GLU A 174 -25.51 -4.91 8.21
N LEU A 175 -26.19 -4.14 7.35
CA LEU A 175 -27.63 -3.87 7.44
C LEU A 175 -28.44 -5.15 7.23
N VAL A 176 -28.13 -5.92 6.17
CA VAL A 176 -28.80 -7.21 5.89
C VAL A 176 -28.65 -8.16 7.08
N CYS A 177 -27.44 -8.30 7.62
CA CYS A 177 -27.19 -9.13 8.79
C CYS A 177 -27.97 -8.65 10.03
N SER A 178 -28.03 -7.33 10.24
CA SER A 178 -28.79 -6.74 11.37
C SER A 178 -30.28 -7.02 11.25
N GLN A 179 -30.87 -6.79 10.08
CA GLN A 179 -32.28 -7.04 9.82
C GLN A 179 -32.64 -8.53 9.94
N PHE A 180 -31.77 -9.40 9.40
CA PHE A 180 -31.98 -10.84 9.52
C PHE A 180 -31.98 -11.31 10.99
N ARG A 181 -31.02 -10.81 11.79
CA ARG A 181 -31.00 -11.10 13.25
C ARG A 181 -32.25 -10.61 13.94
N GLU A 182 -32.72 -9.40 13.65
CA GLU A 182 -33.91 -8.82 14.23
C GLU A 182 -35.15 -9.65 13.90
N LEU A 183 -35.34 -10.07 12.66
CA LEU A 183 -36.45 -10.91 12.22
C LEU A 183 -36.47 -12.28 12.93
N ILE A 184 -35.28 -12.90 13.10
CA ILE A 184 -35.19 -14.20 13.78
C ILE A 184 -35.45 -14.07 15.29
N LEU A 185 -34.90 -13.05 15.94
CA LEU A 185 -35.07 -12.84 17.38
C LEU A 185 -36.52 -12.46 17.72
N ASN A 186 -37.16 -11.65 16.88
CA ASN A 186 -38.56 -11.26 17.08
C ASN A 186 -39.55 -12.41 16.85
N ASN A 187 -39.17 -13.45 16.09
CA ASN A 187 -40.02 -14.61 15.83
C ASN A 187 -39.81 -15.76 16.81
N ASN A 188 -39.18 -15.54 17.98
CA ASN A 188 -38.92 -16.54 19.04
C ASN A 188 -38.30 -17.87 18.59
N HIS A 189 -37.57 -17.86 17.44
CA HIS A 189 -36.80 -19.01 17.03
C HIS A 189 -35.34 -18.80 17.46
N GLU A 190 -34.88 -19.51 18.49
CA GLU A 190 -33.46 -19.74 18.77
C GLU A 190 -32.82 -20.54 17.63
N VAL A 191 -32.66 -19.93 16.47
CA VAL A 191 -31.84 -20.49 15.39
C VAL A 191 -30.50 -19.78 15.41
N VAL A 192 -29.47 -20.57 15.48
CA VAL A 192 -28.03 -20.29 15.45
C VAL A 192 -27.68 -19.20 14.41
N ALA A 193 -28.03 -17.94 14.72
CA ALA A 193 -27.74 -16.77 13.86
C ALA A 193 -26.27 -16.36 13.89
N ASN A 194 -25.47 -16.91 14.80
CA ASN A 194 -24.08 -16.51 14.99
C ASN A 194 -23.11 -16.94 13.86
N ASN A 195 -23.50 -17.90 13.02
CA ASN A 195 -22.62 -18.41 11.95
C ASN A 195 -22.93 -17.86 10.56
N VAL A 196 -24.06 -17.17 10.36
CA VAL A 196 -24.47 -16.71 9.03
C VAL A 196 -23.83 -15.36 8.66
N CYS A 197 -23.52 -14.54 9.66
CA CYS A 197 -22.91 -13.22 9.46
C CYS A 197 -21.42 -13.15 9.88
N ALA A 198 -20.81 -14.27 10.26
CA ALA A 198 -19.37 -14.36 10.39
C ALA A 198 -18.80 -14.38 8.97
N GLY A 199 -18.51 -13.21 8.43
CA GLY A 199 -17.88 -13.08 7.14
C GLY A 199 -16.60 -13.91 7.11
N THR A 200 -16.53 -14.77 6.14
CA THR A 200 -15.27 -15.41 5.74
C THR A 200 -14.24 -14.32 5.37
N PRO A 201 -12.98 -14.50 5.75
CA PRO A 201 -11.90 -13.56 5.44
C PRO A 201 -11.68 -13.37 3.96
#